data_0dbfbb61fa2c420fc8d1f3bdf24333c6
#
_entry.id   0dbfbb61fa2c420fc8d1f3bdf24333c6
#
_cell.length_a   1.000
_cell.length_b   1.000
_cell.length_c   1.000
_cell.angle_alpha   90.00
_cell.angle_beta   90.00
_cell.angle_gamma   90.00
#
_symmetry.space_group_name_H-M   'P 1'
#
loop_
_entity.id
_entity.type
_entity.pdbx_description
1 polymer ?
#
loop_
_entity_poly.entity_id
_entity_poly.type
_entity_poly.pdbx_seq_one_letter_code
_entity_poly.pdbx_strand_id
1 'polypeptide(L)'
;MKGNPENPQCQFSTKIVNMLNKYVGTVIPNYGFFDIFQDEEVRQGMKQFSKWPTFPQLYVNGQFVGGLDVCLELDEEGELEDALTGNA
;
A
#
# COMPACT_ATOMS: atom_id res chain seq x y z
N MET A 1 0.31 -4.94 -4.75
CA MET A 1 -0.07 -3.96 -5.79
C MET A 1 -0.08 -4.61 -7.15
N LYS A 2 -0.63 -3.96 -8.12
CA LYS A 2 -0.58 -4.37 -9.51
C LYS A 2 0.61 -3.69 -10.17
N GLY A 3 1.60 -4.48 -10.60
CA GLY A 3 2.88 -4.00 -11.08
C GLY A 3 3.85 -3.74 -9.93
N ASN A 4 4.83 -2.85 -10.17
CA ASN A 4 5.84 -2.47 -9.18
C ASN A 4 5.94 -0.95 -9.10
N PRO A 5 6.67 -0.39 -8.09
CA PRO A 5 6.74 1.07 -7.92
C PRO A 5 7.33 1.83 -9.11
N GLU A 6 8.21 1.19 -9.89
CA GLU A 6 8.81 1.80 -11.06
C GLU A 6 7.91 1.72 -12.30
N ASN A 7 7.00 0.72 -12.34
CA ASN A 7 6.07 0.50 -13.45
C ASN A 7 4.73 -0.02 -12.91
N PRO A 8 3.93 0.84 -12.27
CA PRO A 8 2.61 0.43 -11.78
C PRO A 8 1.69 0.07 -12.95
N GLN A 9 0.93 -1.02 -12.79
CA GLN A 9 0.09 -1.58 -13.85
C GLN A 9 -1.38 -1.14 -13.75
N CYS A 10 -1.72 -0.26 -12.83
CA CYS A 10 -3.05 0.33 -12.76
C CYS A 10 -2.99 1.72 -12.13
N GLN A 11 -4.01 2.53 -12.41
CA GLN A 11 -4.07 3.90 -11.91
C GLN A 11 -4.13 3.97 -10.37
N PHE A 12 -4.74 2.98 -9.73
CA PHE A 12 -4.84 2.96 -8.26
C PHE A 12 -3.49 2.64 -7.62
N SER A 13 -2.72 1.71 -8.20
CA SER A 13 -1.35 1.44 -7.74
C SER A 13 -0.43 2.62 -8.01
N THR A 14 -0.60 3.33 -9.12
CA THR A 14 0.14 4.56 -9.41
C THR A 14 -0.10 5.62 -8.33
N LYS A 15 -1.34 5.81 -7.92
CA LYS A 15 -1.69 6.80 -6.90
C LYS A 15 -1.07 6.48 -5.55
N ILE A 16 -1.10 5.21 -5.12
CA ILE A 16 -0.52 4.83 -3.83
C ILE A 16 1.00 4.96 -3.83
N VAL A 17 1.65 4.62 -4.94
CA VAL A 17 3.10 4.79 -5.08
C VAL A 17 3.49 6.26 -4.97
N ASN A 18 2.80 7.14 -5.69
CA ASN A 18 3.06 8.57 -5.64
C ASN A 18 2.85 9.13 -4.23
N MET A 19 1.85 8.66 -3.52
CA MET A 19 1.58 9.07 -2.15
C MET A 19 2.69 8.61 -1.20
N LEU A 20 3.11 7.35 -1.27
CA LEU A 20 4.16 6.81 -0.42
C LEU A 20 5.51 7.49 -0.69
N ASN A 21 5.80 7.82 -1.95
CA ASN A 21 7.06 8.48 -2.30
C ASN A 21 7.22 9.85 -1.62
N LYS A 22 6.15 10.50 -1.23
CA LYS A 22 6.22 11.75 -0.45
C LYS A 22 6.84 11.54 0.93
N TYR A 23 6.73 10.34 1.48
CA TYR A 23 7.19 10.02 2.82
C TYR A 23 8.55 9.30 2.84
N VAL A 24 9.02 8.82 1.70
CA VAL A 24 10.33 8.17 1.59
C VAL A 24 11.42 9.21 1.83
N GLY A 25 12.33 8.91 2.75
CA GLY A 25 13.43 9.80 3.13
C GLY A 25 13.07 10.82 4.21
N THR A 26 11.80 10.98 4.57
CA THR A 26 11.36 11.88 5.64
C THR A 26 10.74 11.12 6.81
N VAL A 27 9.77 10.25 6.52
CA VAL A 27 9.05 9.46 7.54
C VAL A 27 9.53 8.01 7.53
N ILE A 28 9.71 7.44 6.34
CA ILE A 28 10.17 6.07 6.14
C ILE A 28 11.40 6.06 5.24
N PRO A 29 12.38 5.16 5.47
CA PRO A 29 13.56 5.06 4.59
C PRO A 29 13.20 4.45 3.23
N ASN A 30 12.28 3.51 3.20
CA ASN A 30 11.86 2.78 2.00
C ASN A 30 10.63 1.94 2.32
N TYR A 31 10.11 1.24 1.31
CA TYR A 31 9.05 0.27 1.47
C TYR A 31 9.23 -0.89 0.50
N GLY A 32 8.74 -2.08 0.88
CA GLY A 32 8.72 -3.25 0.01
C GLY A 32 7.40 -3.32 -0.77
N PHE A 33 7.40 -4.14 -1.80
CA PHE A 33 6.21 -4.37 -2.61
C PHE A 33 6.14 -5.81 -3.08
N PHE A 34 4.94 -6.22 -3.48
CA PHE A 34 4.72 -7.46 -4.23
C PHE A 34 3.79 -7.18 -5.40
N ASP A 35 4.20 -7.59 -6.60
CA ASP A 35 3.39 -7.49 -7.80
C ASP A 35 2.47 -8.70 -7.90
N ILE A 36 1.17 -8.50 -7.66
CA ILE A 36 0.17 -9.57 -7.64
C ILE A 36 -0.09 -10.19 -9.02
N PHE A 37 0.39 -9.58 -10.09
CA PHE A 37 0.31 -10.19 -11.42
C PHE A 37 1.32 -11.32 -11.61
N GLN A 38 2.32 -11.44 -10.73
CA GLN A 38 3.33 -12.48 -10.82
C GLN A 38 2.90 -13.80 -10.17
N ASP A 39 1.90 -13.78 -9.29
CA ASP A 39 1.46 -14.99 -8.57
C ASP A 39 -0.01 -14.91 -8.19
N GLU A 40 -0.83 -15.68 -8.88
CA GLU A 40 -2.28 -15.71 -8.64
C GLU A 40 -2.64 -16.27 -7.27
N GLU A 41 -1.88 -17.25 -6.76
CA GLU A 41 -2.13 -17.79 -5.42
C GLU A 41 -1.90 -16.73 -4.35
N VAL A 42 -0.83 -15.93 -4.48
CA VAL A 42 -0.56 -14.82 -3.58
C VAL A 42 -1.67 -13.77 -3.67
N ARG A 43 -2.10 -13.46 -4.90
CA ARG A 43 -3.19 -12.50 -5.11
C ARG A 43 -4.46 -12.92 -4.37
N GLN A 44 -4.88 -14.17 -4.51
CA GLN A 44 -6.08 -14.67 -3.84
C GLN A 44 -5.85 -14.81 -2.32
N GLY A 45 -4.68 -15.30 -1.92
CA GLY A 45 -4.33 -15.44 -0.51
C GLY A 45 -4.32 -14.11 0.23
N MET A 46 -3.82 -13.05 -0.39
CA MET A 46 -3.80 -11.72 0.23
C MET A 46 -5.21 -11.15 0.40
N LYS A 47 -6.12 -11.43 -0.53
CA LYS A 47 -7.53 -11.03 -0.36
C LYS A 47 -8.17 -11.72 0.84
N GLN A 48 -7.88 -13.01 1.04
CA GLN A 48 -8.38 -13.76 2.19
C GLN A 48 -7.75 -13.29 3.49
N PHE A 49 -6.44 -13.04 3.48
CA PHE A 49 -5.70 -12.58 4.66
C PHE A 49 -6.20 -11.22 5.15
N SER A 50 -6.36 -10.26 4.25
CA SER A 50 -6.82 -8.91 4.58
C SER A 50 -8.33 -8.81 4.72
N LYS A 51 -9.07 -9.78 4.20
CA LYS A 51 -10.53 -9.70 4.00
C LYS A 51 -10.92 -8.49 3.15
N TRP A 52 -10.05 -8.13 2.21
CA TRP A 52 -10.20 -6.96 1.35
C TRP A 52 -10.10 -7.41 -0.12
N PRO A 53 -11.09 -7.10 -0.95
CA PRO A 53 -11.21 -7.72 -2.29
C PRO A 53 -10.34 -7.09 -3.37
N THR A 54 -9.77 -5.91 -3.11
CA THR A 54 -9.11 -5.12 -4.15
C THR A 54 -7.65 -4.82 -3.81
N PHE A 55 -6.89 -4.42 -4.84
CA PHE A 55 -5.53 -3.94 -4.73
C PHE A 55 -5.47 -2.51 -5.29
N PRO A 56 -4.52 -1.66 -4.83
CA PRO A 56 -3.41 -1.97 -3.93
C PRO A 56 -3.86 -2.19 -2.48
N GLN A 57 -2.97 -2.81 -1.69
CA GLN A 57 -3.16 -3.00 -0.26
C GLN A 57 -1.90 -2.56 0.47
N LEU A 58 -2.05 -1.80 1.53
CA LEU A 58 -0.94 -1.34 2.36
C LEU A 58 -0.89 -2.13 3.67
N TYR A 59 0.31 -2.59 4.02
CA TYR A 59 0.61 -3.27 5.28
C TYR A 59 1.73 -2.54 5.99
N VAL A 60 1.62 -2.41 7.30
CA VAL A 60 2.66 -1.85 8.16
C VAL A 60 2.93 -2.83 9.29
N ASN A 61 4.19 -3.26 9.43
CA ASN A 61 4.60 -4.24 10.44
C ASN A 61 3.76 -5.53 10.40
N GLY A 62 3.42 -5.98 9.19
CA GLY A 62 2.64 -7.20 8.97
C GLY A 62 1.14 -7.04 9.19
N GLN A 63 0.67 -5.84 9.52
CA GLN A 63 -0.76 -5.57 9.74
C GLN A 63 -1.35 -4.80 8.56
N PHE A 64 -2.53 -5.21 8.14
CA PHE A 64 -3.24 -4.56 7.06
C PHE A 64 -3.75 -3.18 7.49
N VAL A 65 -3.38 -2.15 6.74
CA VAL A 65 -3.84 -0.77 6.98
C VAL A 65 -5.07 -0.47 6.14
N GLY A 66 -5.01 -0.74 4.85
CA GLY A 66 -6.13 -0.49 3.95
C GLY A 66 -5.72 -0.44 2.49
N GLY A 67 -6.69 -0.18 1.64
CA GLY A 67 -6.48 0.08 0.22
C GLY A 67 -6.22 1.54 -0.06
N LEU A 68 -6.32 1.93 -1.33
CA LEU A 68 -6.06 3.30 -1.75
C LEU A 68 -6.98 4.31 -1.06
N ASP A 69 -8.27 4.02 -0.96
CA ASP A 69 -9.24 4.97 -0.40
C ASP A 69 -8.94 5.28 1.07
N VAL A 70 -8.61 4.25 1.85
CA VAL A 70 -8.25 4.43 3.26
C VAL A 70 -6.95 5.22 3.38
N CYS A 71 -5.95 4.91 2.54
CA CYS A 71 -4.67 5.63 2.57
C CYS A 71 -4.83 7.10 2.19
N LEU A 72 -5.65 7.40 1.19
CA LEU A 72 -5.93 8.79 0.80
C LEU A 72 -6.63 9.56 1.92
N GLU A 73 -7.57 8.93 2.59
CA GLU A 73 -8.27 9.54 3.73
C GLU A 73 -7.31 9.83 4.88
N LEU A 74 -6.44 8.88 5.22
CA LEU A 74 -5.42 9.07 6.24
C LEU A 74 -4.44 10.18 5.87
N ASP A 75 -4.03 10.26 4.61
CA ASP A 75 -3.12 11.30 4.12
C ASP A 75 -3.77 12.68 4.22
N GLU A 76 -5.05 12.79 3.83
CA GLU A 76 -5.81 14.03 3.90
C GLU A 76 -6.00 14.52 5.33
N GLU A 77 -6.22 13.60 6.27
CA GLU A 77 -6.38 13.90 7.69
C GLU A 77 -5.06 14.13 8.43
N GLY A 78 -3.91 13.92 7.77
CA GLY A 78 -2.59 14.05 8.38
C GLY A 78 -2.23 12.88 9.29
N GLU A 79 -2.93 11.75 9.17
CA GLU A 79 -2.73 10.57 10.02
C GLU A 79 -1.89 9.48 9.35
N LEU A 80 -1.61 9.60 8.05
CA LEU A 80 -0.86 8.57 7.32
C LEU A 80 0.57 8.44 7.83
N GLU A 81 1.20 9.53 8.23
CA GLU A 81 2.54 9.51 8.82
C GLU A 81 2.60 8.59 10.03
N ASP A 82 1.66 8.72 10.96
CA ASP A 82 1.59 7.87 12.15
C ASP A 82 1.32 6.41 11.78
N ALA A 83 0.45 6.16 10.81
CA ALA A 83 0.18 4.81 10.33
C ALA A 83 1.43 4.17 9.73
N LEU A 84 2.21 4.90 8.93
CA LEU A 84 3.44 4.39 8.31
C LEU A 84 4.54 4.11 9.31
N THR A 85 4.60 4.86 10.41
CA THR A 85 5.58 4.64 11.47
C THR A 85 5.14 3.60 12.50
N GLY A 86 3.89 3.13 12.42
CA GLY A 86 3.35 2.17 13.37
C GLY A 86 2.91 2.78 14.69
N ASN A 87 2.76 4.10 14.76
CA ASN A 87 2.35 4.82 15.97
C ASN A 87 0.82 5.04 16.06
N ALA A 88 0.11 4.62 15.04
CA ALA A 88 -1.35 4.77 15.02
C ALA A 88 -2.05 3.70 15.86
#